data_0564eab59f1c2d2743aa943327dea8d7
#
_entry.id   0564eab59f1c2d2743aa943327dea8d7
#
_cell.length_a   1.000
_cell.length_b   1.000
_cell.length_c   1.000
_cell.angle_alpha   90.00
_cell.angle_beta   90.00
_cell.angle_gamma   90.00
#
_symmetry.space_group_name_H-M   'P 1'
#
loop_
_entity.id
_entity.type
_entity.pdbx_description
1 polymer ?
#
loop_
_entity_poly.entity_id
_entity_poly.type
_entity_poly.pdbx_seq_one_letter_code
_entity_poly.pdbx_strand_id
1 'polypeptide(L)'
;MKRFQNKRLVTIGVCTEITDILQEVMWIMVDQMDEPDYLQVFELIGTNDGVLIVHSQEVPSYENTVKVNCIVELGFRQKVYVIDDGTHSTMLLAEEY
;
A
#
# COMPACT_ATOMS: atom_id res chain seq x y z
N MET A 1 -13.39 7.45 15.79
CA MET A 1 -13.37 6.26 14.91
C MET A 1 -11.99 6.16 14.24
N LYS A 2 -11.42 4.97 14.25
CA LYS A 2 -10.11 4.76 13.62
C LYS A 2 -10.22 4.80 12.11
N ARG A 3 -9.24 5.45 11.43
CA ARG A 3 -9.19 5.46 9.96
C ARG A 3 -9.01 4.06 9.39
N PHE A 4 -9.43 3.89 8.14
CA PHE A 4 -9.33 2.65 7.36
C PHE A 4 -10.16 1.48 7.91
N GLN A 5 -11.14 1.79 8.78
CA GLN A 5 -12.10 0.82 9.33
C GLN A 5 -13.45 0.93 8.63
N ASN A 6 -13.44 1.12 7.31
CA ASN A 6 -14.62 1.24 6.47
C ASN A 6 -14.47 0.32 5.25
N LYS A 7 -15.32 0.48 4.25
CA LYS A 7 -15.29 -0.37 3.06
C LYS A 7 -13.99 -0.16 2.29
N ARG A 8 -13.30 -1.25 1.98
CA ARG A 8 -12.02 -1.23 1.27
C ARG A 8 -12.21 -1.56 -0.19
N LEU A 9 -11.63 -0.73 -1.04
CA LEU A 9 -11.72 -0.85 -2.49
C LEU A 9 -10.31 -0.86 -3.08
N VAL A 10 -10.17 -1.50 -4.24
CA VAL A 10 -8.95 -1.42 -5.04
C VAL A 10 -9.34 -1.01 -6.44
N THR A 11 -8.49 -0.23 -7.10
CA THR A 11 -8.73 0.21 -8.48
C THR A 11 -8.41 -0.91 -9.46
N ILE A 12 -8.84 -0.74 -10.71
CA ILE A 12 -8.49 -1.66 -11.80
C ILE A 12 -6.97 -1.70 -11.97
N GLY A 13 -6.28 -0.55 -11.85
CA GLY A 13 -4.82 -0.51 -11.95
C GLY A 13 -4.15 -1.37 -10.91
N VAL A 14 -4.60 -1.29 -9.66
CA VAL A 14 -4.05 -2.12 -8.59
C VAL A 14 -4.34 -3.60 -8.86
N CYS A 15 -5.58 -3.93 -9.24
CA CYS A 15 -5.93 -5.31 -9.56
C CYS A 15 -5.08 -5.89 -10.69
N THR A 16 -4.72 -5.05 -11.67
CA THR A 16 -3.96 -5.49 -12.85
C THR A 16 -2.48 -5.60 -12.57
N GLU A 17 -1.91 -4.62 -11.84
CA GLU A 17 -0.45 -4.49 -11.69
C GLU A 17 0.10 -5.05 -10.38
N ILE A 18 -0.73 -5.22 -9.37
CA ILE A 18 -0.30 -5.62 -8.04
C ILE A 18 -0.92 -6.96 -7.67
N THR A 19 -0.10 -7.96 -7.36
CA THR A 19 -0.61 -9.28 -6.97
C THR A 19 -1.38 -9.21 -5.65
N ASP A 20 -2.27 -10.17 -5.44
CA ASP A 20 -3.11 -10.21 -4.25
C ASP A 20 -2.31 -10.23 -2.96
N ILE A 21 -1.20 -10.95 -2.92
CA ILE A 21 -0.38 -11.02 -1.70
C ILE A 21 0.20 -9.66 -1.33
N LEU A 22 0.64 -8.87 -2.30
CA LEU A 22 1.18 -7.54 -2.04
C LEU A 22 0.07 -6.59 -1.57
N GLN A 23 -1.12 -6.67 -2.15
CA GLN A 23 -2.26 -5.89 -1.70
C GLN A 23 -2.60 -6.21 -0.25
N GLU A 24 -2.66 -7.49 0.09
CA GLU A 24 -2.99 -7.93 1.43
C GLU A 24 -1.97 -7.45 2.46
N VAL A 25 -0.68 -7.54 2.14
CA VAL A 25 0.37 -7.06 3.04
C VAL A 25 0.25 -5.56 3.28
N MET A 26 -0.05 -4.78 2.23
CA MET A 26 -0.23 -3.33 2.40
C MET A 26 -1.41 -3.01 3.33
N TRP A 27 -2.54 -3.73 3.20
CA TRP A 27 -3.66 -3.53 4.12
C TRP A 27 -3.28 -3.89 5.56
N ILE A 28 -2.53 -4.96 5.76
CA ILE A 28 -2.05 -5.35 7.09
C ILE A 28 -1.14 -4.27 7.67
N MET A 29 -0.25 -3.70 6.85
CA MET A 29 0.64 -2.63 7.30
C MET A 29 -0.15 -1.39 7.76
N VAL A 30 -1.22 -1.05 7.06
CA VAL A 30 -2.11 0.04 7.49
C VAL A 30 -2.77 -0.30 8.82
N ASP A 31 -3.26 -1.53 8.96
CA ASP A 31 -3.95 -1.97 10.18
C ASP A 31 -3.05 -1.97 11.41
N GLN A 32 -1.75 -2.08 11.23
CA GLN A 32 -0.78 -2.09 12.34
C GLN A 32 -0.43 -0.70 12.85
N MET A 33 -0.88 0.35 12.19
CA MET A 33 -0.56 1.72 12.61
C MET A 33 -1.42 2.17 13.79
N ASP A 34 -0.80 2.91 14.72
CA ASP A 34 -1.52 3.49 15.87
C ASP A 34 -2.25 4.77 15.50
N GLU A 35 -1.61 5.62 14.71
CA GLU A 35 -2.16 6.94 14.35
C GLU A 35 -2.11 7.16 12.84
N PRO A 36 -2.91 6.41 12.05
CA PRO A 36 -2.88 6.57 10.60
C PRO A 36 -3.52 7.88 10.16
N ASP A 37 -2.85 8.58 9.26
CA ASP A 37 -3.40 9.71 8.53
C ASP A 37 -4.26 9.20 7.37
N TYR A 38 -5.03 10.08 6.75
CA TYR A 38 -5.94 9.70 5.66
C TYR A 38 -5.21 9.20 4.41
N LEU A 39 -3.95 9.60 4.22
CA LEU A 39 -3.14 9.22 3.06
C LEU A 39 -1.95 8.37 3.49
N GLN A 40 -1.89 7.15 2.99
CA GLN A 40 -0.76 6.25 3.20
C GLN A 40 -0.05 6.05 1.87
N VAL A 41 1.28 6.11 1.90
CA VAL A 41 2.12 6.00 0.69
C VAL A 41 2.93 4.72 0.76
N PHE A 42 2.92 3.96 -0.33
CA PHE A 42 3.70 2.73 -0.45
C PHE A 42 4.57 2.79 -1.70
N GLU A 43 5.82 2.41 -1.56
CA GLU A 43 6.67 2.11 -2.71
C GLU A 43 6.96 0.63 -2.72
N LEU A 44 6.70 -0.01 -3.84
CA LEU A 44 6.97 -1.43 -4.07
C LEU A 44 8.18 -1.52 -4.97
N ILE A 45 9.24 -2.16 -4.48
CA ILE A 45 10.51 -2.24 -5.18
C ILE A 45 10.90 -3.70 -5.34
N GLY A 46 10.94 -4.18 -6.59
CA GLY A 46 11.35 -5.54 -6.89
C GLY A 46 12.84 -5.75 -6.61
N THR A 47 13.17 -6.90 -6.04
CA THR A 47 14.54 -7.35 -5.78
C THR A 47 14.73 -8.73 -6.42
N ASN A 48 15.93 -9.28 -6.28
CA ASN A 48 16.23 -10.60 -6.85
C ASN A 48 15.35 -11.73 -6.28
N ASP A 49 14.86 -11.56 -5.04
CA ASP A 49 14.15 -12.63 -4.34
C ASP A 49 12.82 -12.17 -3.74
N GLY A 50 12.31 -11.02 -4.16
CA GLY A 50 11.02 -10.56 -3.64
C GLY A 50 10.75 -9.10 -3.91
N VAL A 51 9.93 -8.51 -3.04
CA VAL A 51 9.55 -7.10 -3.11
C VAL A 51 9.74 -6.44 -1.75
N LEU A 52 10.38 -5.27 -1.76
CA LEU A 52 10.41 -4.41 -0.59
C LEU A 52 9.20 -3.49 -0.65
N ILE A 53 8.42 -3.45 0.41
CA ILE A 53 7.30 -2.51 0.55
C ILE A 53 7.72 -1.44 1.55
N VAL A 54 7.90 -0.21 1.07
CA VAL A 54 8.25 0.93 1.91
C VAL A 54 6.98 1.73 2.14
N HIS A 55 6.52 1.73 3.38
CA HIS A 55 5.28 2.38 3.81
C HIS A 55 5.61 3.67 4.56
N SER A 56 4.97 4.77 4.20
CA SER A 56 5.22 6.05 4.87
C SER A 56 3.96 6.91 4.95
N GLN A 57 3.98 7.86 5.89
CA GLN A 57 3.02 8.96 5.98
C GLN A 57 3.74 10.19 6.51
N GLU A 58 3.17 11.38 6.31
CA GLU A 58 3.81 12.63 6.68
C GLU A 58 3.58 13.03 8.14
N VAL A 59 2.34 13.00 8.63
CA VAL A 59 2.00 13.52 9.95
C VAL A 59 1.02 12.58 10.66
N PRO A 60 1.40 12.03 11.82
CA PRO A 60 2.76 12.02 12.35
C PRO A 60 3.71 11.24 11.45
N SER A 61 4.97 11.62 11.44
CA SER A 61 5.97 10.98 10.59
C SER A 61 6.09 9.50 10.91
N TYR A 62 6.06 8.67 9.87
CA TYR A 62 6.08 7.21 10.02
C TYR A 62 6.73 6.58 8.80
N GLU A 63 7.54 5.59 9.04
CA GLU A 63 8.09 4.78 7.95
C GLU A 63 8.32 3.35 8.45
N ASN A 64 7.95 2.39 7.62
CA ASN A 64 8.17 0.98 7.88
C ASN A 64 8.43 0.25 6.57
N THR A 65 9.38 -0.68 6.58
CA THR A 65 9.72 -1.46 5.40
C THR A 65 9.54 -2.94 5.70
N VAL A 66 8.84 -3.63 4.80
CA VAL A 66 8.60 -5.07 4.89
C VAL A 66 9.06 -5.72 3.60
N LYS A 67 9.72 -6.87 3.70
CA LYS A 67 10.10 -7.66 2.53
C LYS A 67 9.12 -8.82 2.37
N VAL A 68 8.60 -8.96 1.15
CA VAL A 68 7.72 -10.07 0.80
C VAL A 68 8.45 -10.98 -0.19
N ASN A 69 8.53 -12.26 0.14
CA ASN A 69 9.14 -13.26 -0.74
C ASN A 69 8.13 -13.66 -1.81
N CYS A 70 8.26 -13.09 -2.99
CA CYS A 70 7.40 -13.40 -4.13
C CYS A 70 8.16 -13.13 -5.41
N ILE A 71 7.66 -13.65 -6.52
CA ILE A 71 8.31 -13.48 -7.82
C ILE A 71 7.63 -12.32 -8.54
N VAL A 72 8.44 -11.36 -8.98
CA VAL A 72 7.99 -10.23 -9.80
C VAL A 72 8.92 -10.06 -10.98
N GLU A 73 8.47 -9.32 -11.99
CA GLU A 73 9.27 -9.01 -13.16
C GLU A 73 10.51 -8.23 -12.79
N LEU A 74 11.59 -8.44 -13.56
CA LEU A 74 12.81 -7.66 -13.38
C LEU A 74 12.50 -6.17 -13.57
N GLY A 75 12.95 -5.35 -12.62
CA GLY A 75 12.70 -3.92 -12.66
C GLY A 75 11.32 -3.51 -12.16
N PHE A 76 10.56 -4.42 -11.57
CA PHE A 76 9.26 -4.10 -11.01
C PHE A 76 9.38 -2.95 -10.01
N ARG A 77 8.57 -1.91 -10.20
CA ARG A 77 8.50 -0.78 -9.28
C ARG A 77 7.16 -0.09 -9.45
N GLN A 78 6.45 0.09 -8.32
CA GLN A 78 5.15 0.76 -8.31
C GLN A 78 5.03 1.63 -7.08
N LYS A 79 4.38 2.79 -7.24
CA LYS A 79 4.00 3.63 -6.12
C LYS A 79 2.49 3.54 -5.96
N VAL A 80 2.06 3.27 -4.73
CA VAL A 80 0.65 3.01 -4.40
C VAL A 80 0.22 3.94 -3.29
N TYR A 81 -0.97 4.50 -3.42
CA TYR A 81 -1.62 5.26 -2.35
C TYR A 81 -2.76 4.46 -1.76
N VAL A 82 -2.96 4.61 -0.46
CA VAL A 82 -4.17 4.12 0.21
C VAL A 82 -4.81 5.32 0.90
N ILE A 83 -6.01 5.67 0.48
CA ILE A 83 -6.70 6.90 0.89
C ILE A 83 -8.02 6.57 1.55
N ASP A 84 -8.21 7.10 2.76
CA ASP A 84 -9.49 7.03 3.48
C ASP A 84 -10.22 8.36 3.28
N ASP A 85 -11.33 8.35 2.55
CA ASP A 85 -12.13 9.56 2.28
C ASP A 85 -13.25 9.78 3.29
N GLY A 86 -13.28 8.97 4.35
CA GLY A 86 -14.31 9.04 5.39
C GLY A 86 -15.41 7.99 5.21
N THR A 87 -15.67 7.55 3.99
CA THR A 87 -16.67 6.51 3.70
C THR A 87 -16.05 5.23 3.16
N HIS A 88 -14.97 5.36 2.41
CA HIS A 88 -14.26 4.23 1.81
C HIS A 88 -12.76 4.41 1.96
N SER A 89 -12.05 3.29 1.96
CA SER A 89 -10.59 3.27 1.89
C SER A 89 -10.20 2.65 0.55
N THR A 90 -9.53 3.42 -0.29
CA THR A 90 -9.20 3.00 -1.65
C THR A 90 -7.70 2.85 -1.83
N MET A 91 -7.29 1.70 -2.36
CA MET A 91 -5.92 1.45 -2.80
C MET A 91 -5.85 1.72 -4.30
N LEU A 92 -4.94 2.62 -4.72
CA LEU A 92 -4.80 3.02 -6.12
C LEU A 92 -3.33 3.21 -6.47
N LEU A 93 -3.01 3.05 -7.75
CA LEU A 93 -1.67 3.38 -8.22
C LEU A 93 -1.51 4.91 -8.18
N ALA A 94 -0.30 5.39 -7.85
CA ALA A 94 -0.04 6.83 -7.80
C ALA A 94 -0.38 7.52 -9.13
N GLU A 95 -0.16 6.84 -10.24
CA GLU A 95 -0.48 7.37 -11.57
C GLU A 95 -1.99 7.51 -11.84
N GLU A 96 -2.81 6.86 -11.04
CA GLU A 96 -4.27 6.96 -11.14
C GLU A 96 -4.86 8.10 -10.30
N TYR A 97 -4.02 8.74 -9.52
CA TYR A 97 -4.46 9.75 -8.56
C TYR A 97 -4.86 11.07 -9.24
#